data_1428de97bbcdf3af08cbc5980e546679
#
_entry.id   1428de97bbcdf3af08cbc5980e546679
#
_cell.length_a   1.000
_cell.length_b   1.000
_cell.length_c   1.000
_cell.angle_alpha   90.00
_cell.angle_beta   90.00
_cell.angle_gamma   90.00
#
_symmetry.space_group_name_H-M   'P 1'
#
loop_
_entity.id
_entity.type
_entity.pdbx_description
1 polymer ?
#
loop_
_entity_poly.entity_id
_entity_poly.type
_entity_poly.pdbx_seq_one_letter_code
_entity_poly.pdbx_strand_id
1 'polypeptide(L)'
;MSTPAAGNATRRIAGNTALQAAADGLGKLGTIVLYAVLAREAGVAAFGDFTTAASLSVLVMVAAFGMDFRVTRLVAQGDPDVGPSIWGAVLLKLAGGTAILLVVCGIAALGPYSDRVVATTAVLGLAMIVELTTMTPHAVFRGHEDLRPVALALLLYRGLLSVLGVAVLLAGGSILLVAVGWLLGALAGLAYTLLRARRAGLRHPFVVTRAGLRAVATDSLGLGLAAVLGAALSRLDIVLLGALKDSEAVALYGGAYRLMESTFFITSALALSAFPALSRLTRTSTPSLGEAVALTTKAVLVTTVPLAVGFVAYAEPVLVAIYGDGLRDATGTLQILGVLVITTGIYSLMAFVLTSQQAQRPIVVALVVTTVLNVAANLALIPSMGAEGAAWSWAATTTVLAAMLLVAVLRDAGRVPVLRTVEGPLLGGLAMIAVAVATGAHAWGIPLAGAAFAVVLVTVERRRHPDDAVRLRLARPRGA
;
A
#
# COMPACT_ATOMS: atom_id res chain seq x y z
N MET A 1 14.67 -37.58 -5.59
CA MET A 1 14.06 -37.42 -6.92
C MET A 1 12.88 -36.46 -6.77
N SER A 2 13.07 -35.18 -7.12
CA SER A 2 11.98 -34.19 -7.15
C SER A 2 11.08 -34.50 -8.35
N THR A 3 9.81 -34.78 -8.11
CA THR A 3 8.83 -35.04 -9.14
C THR A 3 8.72 -33.88 -10.13
N PRO A 4 8.67 -34.12 -11.45
CA PRO A 4 8.56 -33.08 -12.48
C PRO A 4 7.35 -32.13 -12.29
N ALA A 5 6.32 -32.59 -11.57
CA ALA A 5 5.12 -31.81 -11.25
C ALA A 5 5.39 -30.65 -10.26
N ALA A 6 6.29 -30.81 -9.29
CA ALA A 6 6.60 -29.79 -8.31
C ALA A 6 7.39 -28.61 -8.93
N GLY A 7 8.29 -28.86 -9.88
CA GLY A 7 9.05 -27.83 -10.57
C GLY A 7 8.17 -26.92 -11.48
N ASN A 8 7.17 -27.51 -12.13
CA ASN A 8 6.23 -26.77 -12.98
C ASN A 8 5.26 -25.91 -12.16
N ALA A 9 4.81 -26.37 -11.00
CA ALA A 9 3.95 -25.61 -10.09
C ALA A 9 4.70 -24.37 -9.54
N THR A 10 5.95 -24.54 -9.10
CA THR A 10 6.77 -23.45 -8.57
C THR A 10 7.05 -22.37 -9.66
N ARG A 11 7.36 -22.81 -10.89
CA ARG A 11 7.56 -21.89 -12.04
C ARG A 11 6.28 -21.12 -12.39
N ARG A 12 5.12 -21.77 -12.36
CA ARG A 12 3.83 -21.15 -12.63
C ARG A 12 3.47 -20.11 -11.56
N ILE A 13 3.66 -20.45 -10.28
CA ILE A 13 3.43 -19.53 -9.15
C ILE A 13 4.35 -18.31 -9.25
N ALA A 14 5.65 -18.52 -9.49
CA ALA A 14 6.60 -17.43 -9.63
C ALA A 14 6.26 -16.50 -10.82
N GLY A 15 5.91 -17.07 -11.98
CA GLY A 15 5.50 -16.30 -13.15
C GLY A 15 4.20 -15.50 -12.91
N ASN A 16 3.22 -16.09 -12.24
CA ASN A 16 1.96 -15.42 -11.91
C ASN A 16 2.18 -14.29 -10.90
N THR A 17 3.03 -14.48 -9.90
CA THR A 17 3.38 -13.45 -8.91
C THR A 17 4.13 -12.29 -9.56
N ALA A 18 5.08 -12.58 -10.45
CA ALA A 18 5.81 -11.55 -11.20
C ALA A 18 4.87 -10.73 -12.10
N LEU A 19 3.92 -11.38 -12.79
CA LEU A 19 2.93 -10.70 -13.62
C LEU A 19 2.03 -9.79 -12.79
N GLN A 20 1.57 -10.24 -11.63
CA GLN A 20 0.74 -9.42 -10.74
C GLN A 20 1.54 -8.23 -10.19
N ALA A 21 2.78 -8.42 -9.78
CA ALA A 21 3.65 -7.35 -9.32
C ALA A 21 3.92 -6.32 -10.43
N ALA A 22 4.14 -6.76 -11.68
CA ALA A 22 4.30 -5.87 -12.82
C ALA A 22 3.01 -5.09 -13.11
N ALA A 23 1.85 -5.74 -13.06
CA ALA A 23 0.55 -5.10 -13.25
C ALA A 23 0.28 -4.04 -12.16
N ASP A 24 0.59 -4.34 -10.90
CA ASP A 24 0.50 -3.40 -9.80
C ASP A 24 1.43 -2.20 -9.97
N GLY A 25 2.69 -2.45 -10.36
CA GLY A 25 3.68 -1.40 -10.58
C GLY A 25 3.28 -0.45 -11.72
N LEU A 26 2.91 -1.00 -12.88
CA LEU A 26 2.45 -0.21 -14.02
C LEU A 26 1.18 0.59 -13.69
N GLY A 27 0.24 -0.02 -12.97
CA GLY A 27 -0.97 0.66 -12.54
C GLY A 27 -0.70 1.83 -11.60
N LYS A 28 0.26 1.68 -10.68
CA LYS A 28 0.69 2.78 -9.79
C LYS A 28 1.37 3.91 -10.54
N LEU A 29 2.23 3.58 -11.52
CA LEU A 29 2.84 4.60 -12.38
C LEU A 29 1.77 5.40 -13.15
N GLY A 30 0.77 4.74 -13.73
CA GLY A 30 -0.35 5.43 -14.37
C GLY A 30 -1.10 6.36 -13.42
N THR A 31 -1.31 5.93 -12.18
CA THR A 31 -1.95 6.76 -11.16
C THR A 31 -1.08 7.97 -10.77
N ILE A 32 0.24 7.81 -10.65
CA ILE A 32 1.16 8.94 -10.40
C ILE A 32 1.08 9.96 -11.53
N VAL A 33 1.09 9.49 -12.79
CA VAL A 33 0.95 10.38 -13.96
C VAL A 33 -0.39 11.12 -13.92
N LEU A 34 -1.49 10.43 -13.60
CA LEU A 34 -2.80 11.08 -13.45
C LEU A 34 -2.77 12.19 -12.41
N TYR A 35 -2.21 11.95 -11.23
CA TYR A 35 -2.12 12.95 -10.18
C TYR A 35 -1.15 14.10 -10.55
N ALA A 36 -0.08 13.79 -11.28
CA ALA A 36 0.84 14.81 -11.79
C ALA A 36 0.13 15.75 -12.78
N VAL A 37 -0.64 15.20 -13.73
CA VAL A 37 -1.43 15.99 -14.68
C VAL A 37 -2.54 16.75 -13.96
N LEU A 38 -3.22 16.13 -12.97
CA LEU A 38 -4.25 16.78 -12.17
C LEU A 38 -3.71 18.04 -11.46
N ALA A 39 -2.52 17.94 -10.84
CA ALA A 39 -1.91 19.09 -10.16
C ALA A 39 -1.56 20.22 -11.14
N ARG A 40 -1.08 19.88 -12.33
CA ARG A 40 -0.63 20.84 -13.34
C ARG A 40 -1.77 21.52 -14.10
N GLU A 41 -2.79 20.75 -14.49
CA GLU A 41 -3.86 21.22 -15.37
C GLU A 41 -5.08 21.75 -14.60
N ALA A 42 -5.47 21.09 -13.49
CA ALA A 42 -6.66 21.50 -12.75
C ALA A 42 -6.37 22.49 -11.59
N GLY A 43 -5.10 22.62 -11.22
CA GLY A 43 -4.64 23.50 -10.15
C GLY A 43 -4.74 22.87 -8.74
N VAL A 44 -4.10 23.56 -7.79
CA VAL A 44 -3.88 23.06 -6.41
C VAL A 44 -5.20 22.76 -5.68
N ALA A 45 -6.16 23.68 -5.74
CA ALA A 45 -7.45 23.50 -5.06
C ALA A 45 -8.23 22.29 -5.61
N ALA A 46 -8.28 22.09 -6.93
CA ALA A 46 -8.95 20.95 -7.53
C ALA A 46 -8.22 19.63 -7.22
N PHE A 47 -6.89 19.66 -7.14
CA PHE A 47 -6.09 18.52 -6.68
C PHE A 47 -6.42 18.16 -5.23
N GLY A 48 -6.56 19.15 -4.35
CA GLY A 48 -6.97 18.98 -2.96
C GLY A 48 -8.38 18.40 -2.83
N ASP A 49 -9.34 18.94 -3.56
CA ASP A 49 -10.72 18.47 -3.63
C ASP A 49 -10.78 17.00 -4.08
N PHE A 50 -10.06 16.65 -5.15
CA PHE A 50 -10.01 15.28 -5.65
C PHE A 50 -9.35 14.33 -4.65
N THR A 51 -8.27 14.77 -3.99
CA THR A 51 -7.56 13.98 -2.97
C THR A 51 -8.45 13.73 -1.75
N THR A 52 -9.21 14.72 -1.31
CA THR A 52 -10.21 14.59 -0.24
C THR A 52 -11.28 13.56 -0.65
N ALA A 53 -11.88 13.75 -1.83
CA ALA A 53 -12.92 12.85 -2.34
C ALA A 53 -12.42 11.40 -2.48
N ALA A 54 -11.21 11.22 -3.00
CA ALA A 54 -10.60 9.89 -3.12
C ALA A 54 -10.36 9.26 -1.75
N SER A 55 -9.91 10.04 -0.75
CA SER A 55 -9.65 9.54 0.60
C SER A 55 -10.92 9.14 1.34
N LEU A 56 -11.99 9.94 1.21
CA LEU A 56 -13.32 9.61 1.72
C LEU A 56 -13.86 8.33 1.06
N SER A 57 -13.71 8.21 -0.26
CA SER A 57 -14.22 7.06 -1.02
C SER A 57 -13.54 5.74 -0.66
N VAL A 58 -12.24 5.77 -0.33
CA VAL A 58 -11.48 4.57 0.06
C VAL A 58 -12.05 3.94 1.34
N LEU A 59 -12.73 4.69 2.21
CA LEU A 59 -13.39 4.14 3.39
C LEU A 59 -14.44 3.07 3.05
N VAL A 60 -15.01 3.10 1.84
CA VAL A 60 -15.92 2.05 1.33
C VAL A 60 -15.24 0.68 1.31
N MET A 61 -13.91 0.64 1.09
CA MET A 61 -13.15 -0.62 1.06
C MET A 61 -13.12 -1.34 2.41
N VAL A 62 -13.47 -0.65 3.50
CA VAL A 62 -13.67 -1.26 4.83
C VAL A 62 -14.70 -2.39 4.77
N ALA A 63 -15.71 -2.31 3.87
CA ALA A 63 -16.69 -3.38 3.68
C ALA A 63 -16.10 -4.70 3.14
N ALA A 64 -14.84 -4.75 2.74
CA ALA A 64 -14.17 -5.98 2.29
C ALA A 64 -14.00 -7.01 3.43
N PHE A 65 -13.73 -6.59 4.65
CA PHE A 65 -13.62 -7.38 5.88
C PHE A 65 -12.89 -8.73 5.76
N GLY A 66 -11.95 -8.87 4.82
CA GLY A 66 -11.24 -10.14 4.63
C GLY A 66 -12.08 -11.30 4.07
N MET A 67 -13.29 -11.04 3.59
CA MET A 67 -14.23 -12.06 3.09
C MET A 67 -13.65 -12.92 1.96
N ASP A 68 -12.77 -12.34 1.16
CA ASP A 68 -12.15 -13.01 0.02
C ASP A 68 -11.17 -14.12 0.42
N PHE A 69 -10.58 -14.07 1.63
CA PHE A 69 -9.73 -15.14 2.13
C PHE A 69 -10.51 -16.45 2.33
N ARG A 70 -11.76 -16.35 2.84
CA ARG A 70 -12.65 -17.51 2.95
C ARG A 70 -12.96 -18.10 1.58
N VAL A 71 -13.35 -17.27 0.62
CA VAL A 71 -13.67 -17.71 -0.75
C VAL A 71 -12.47 -18.38 -1.39
N THR A 72 -11.28 -17.76 -1.33
CA THR A 72 -10.03 -18.35 -1.85
C THR A 72 -9.74 -19.72 -1.23
N ARG A 73 -9.90 -19.86 0.09
CA ARG A 73 -9.67 -21.11 0.81
C ARG A 73 -10.63 -22.21 0.38
N LEU A 74 -11.93 -21.93 0.33
CA LEU A 74 -12.95 -22.91 -0.06
C LEU A 74 -12.77 -23.38 -1.50
N VAL A 75 -12.46 -22.46 -2.42
CA VAL A 75 -12.15 -22.81 -3.82
C VAL A 75 -10.91 -23.69 -3.90
N ALA A 76 -9.83 -23.35 -3.18
CA ALA A 76 -8.60 -24.15 -3.16
C ALA A 76 -8.80 -25.55 -2.57
N GLN A 77 -9.77 -25.73 -1.66
CA GLN A 77 -10.13 -27.01 -1.06
C GLN A 77 -11.10 -27.83 -1.94
N GLY A 78 -11.63 -27.24 -3.01
CA GLY A 78 -12.66 -27.88 -3.85
C GLY A 78 -14.00 -28.09 -3.13
N ASP A 79 -14.31 -27.23 -2.16
CA ASP A 79 -15.51 -27.32 -1.33
C ASP A 79 -16.77 -27.12 -2.20
N PRO A 80 -17.74 -28.05 -2.21
CA PRO A 80 -18.95 -27.94 -3.01
C PRO A 80 -19.85 -26.77 -2.56
N ASP A 81 -19.76 -26.34 -1.30
CA ASP A 81 -20.56 -25.24 -0.71
C ASP A 81 -19.93 -23.85 -0.92
N VAL A 82 -19.00 -23.71 -1.83
CA VAL A 82 -18.35 -22.41 -2.14
C VAL A 82 -19.34 -21.40 -2.70
N GLY A 83 -20.38 -21.83 -3.45
CA GLY A 83 -21.36 -20.95 -4.07
C GLY A 83 -22.06 -20.00 -3.09
N PRO A 84 -22.68 -20.48 -2.00
CA PRO A 84 -23.27 -19.65 -0.97
C PRO A 84 -22.29 -18.65 -0.33
N SER A 85 -21.00 -19.02 -0.20
CA SER A 85 -19.96 -18.13 0.33
C SER A 85 -19.57 -17.03 -0.65
N ILE A 86 -19.49 -17.31 -1.95
CA ILE A 86 -19.23 -16.31 -3.01
C ILE A 86 -20.33 -15.27 -3.02
N TRP A 87 -21.58 -15.69 -3.13
CA TRP A 87 -22.71 -14.76 -3.20
C TRP A 87 -22.97 -14.05 -1.87
N GLY A 88 -22.71 -14.73 -0.75
CA GLY A 88 -22.72 -14.11 0.57
C GLY A 88 -21.71 -12.97 0.68
N ALA A 89 -20.47 -13.17 0.23
CA ALA A 89 -19.44 -12.15 0.21
C ALA A 89 -19.81 -10.97 -0.71
N VAL A 90 -20.32 -11.24 -1.91
CA VAL A 90 -20.76 -10.19 -2.86
C VAL A 90 -21.88 -9.34 -2.24
N LEU A 91 -22.91 -9.96 -1.67
CA LEU A 91 -24.03 -9.23 -1.10
C LEU A 91 -23.66 -8.42 0.14
N LEU A 92 -22.82 -8.99 1.03
CA LEU A 92 -22.37 -8.27 2.22
C LEU A 92 -21.48 -7.07 1.83
N LYS A 93 -20.66 -7.21 0.80
CA LYS A 93 -19.84 -6.12 0.27
C LYS A 93 -20.71 -5.03 -0.39
N LEU A 94 -21.67 -5.41 -1.20
CA LEU A 94 -22.59 -4.45 -1.82
C LEU A 94 -23.39 -3.70 -0.75
N ALA A 95 -24.00 -4.42 0.18
CA ALA A 95 -24.79 -3.79 1.24
C ALA A 95 -23.94 -2.92 2.16
N GLY A 96 -22.81 -3.46 2.65
CA GLY A 96 -21.88 -2.74 3.53
C GLY A 96 -21.22 -1.56 2.82
N GLY A 97 -20.73 -1.77 1.58
CA GLY A 97 -20.12 -0.70 0.79
C GLY A 97 -21.10 0.43 0.48
N THR A 98 -22.35 0.10 0.11
CA THR A 98 -23.39 1.12 -0.11
C THR A 98 -23.75 1.85 1.18
N ALA A 99 -23.91 1.14 2.30
CA ALA A 99 -24.20 1.75 3.59
C ALA A 99 -23.06 2.72 4.02
N ILE A 100 -21.81 2.29 3.90
CA ILE A 100 -20.64 3.14 4.20
C ILE A 100 -20.61 4.35 3.27
N LEU A 101 -20.84 4.17 1.96
CA LEU A 101 -20.85 5.27 1.00
C LEU A 101 -21.92 6.30 1.36
N LEU A 102 -23.13 5.87 1.70
CA LEU A 102 -24.21 6.77 2.11
C LEU A 102 -23.85 7.54 3.38
N VAL A 103 -23.25 6.87 4.37
CA VAL A 103 -22.78 7.53 5.60
C VAL A 103 -21.67 8.53 5.29
N VAL A 104 -20.67 8.17 4.47
CA VAL A 104 -19.56 9.04 4.09
C VAL A 104 -20.07 10.26 3.31
N CYS A 105 -20.95 10.06 2.33
CA CYS A 105 -21.55 11.17 1.58
C CYS A 105 -22.43 12.04 2.47
N GLY A 106 -23.18 11.44 3.40
CA GLY A 106 -23.98 12.19 4.38
C GLY A 106 -23.12 13.05 5.30
N ILE A 107 -22.04 12.50 5.85
CA ILE A 107 -21.08 13.24 6.68
C ILE A 107 -20.40 14.35 5.84
N ALA A 108 -20.04 14.05 4.60
CA ALA A 108 -19.42 15.06 3.73
C ALA A 108 -20.39 16.21 3.37
N ALA A 109 -21.65 15.89 3.11
CA ALA A 109 -22.69 16.89 2.78
C ALA A 109 -23.10 17.77 3.98
N LEU A 110 -23.02 17.23 5.20
CA LEU A 110 -23.29 17.98 6.44
C LEU A 110 -22.05 18.67 6.98
N GLY A 111 -20.87 18.30 6.51
CA GLY A 111 -19.57 18.82 6.93
C GLY A 111 -19.11 20.04 6.11
N PRO A 112 -17.88 20.46 6.31
CA PRO A 112 -17.32 21.66 5.67
C PRO A 112 -16.82 21.41 4.22
N TYR A 113 -17.30 20.37 3.56
CA TYR A 113 -16.85 20.01 2.21
C TYR A 113 -17.74 20.65 1.13
N SER A 114 -17.13 21.02 0.00
CA SER A 114 -17.86 21.58 -1.15
C SER A 114 -18.74 20.53 -1.83
N ASP A 115 -19.82 20.98 -2.49
CA ASP A 115 -20.71 20.10 -3.29
C ASP A 115 -19.90 19.32 -4.34
N ARG A 116 -18.82 19.91 -4.87
CA ARG A 116 -17.91 19.26 -5.81
C ARG A 116 -17.21 18.07 -5.17
N VAL A 117 -16.72 18.18 -3.94
CA VAL A 117 -16.10 17.08 -3.18
C VAL A 117 -17.13 16.00 -2.90
N VAL A 118 -18.34 16.37 -2.48
CA VAL A 118 -19.42 15.41 -2.20
C VAL A 118 -19.79 14.62 -3.46
N ALA A 119 -20.04 15.29 -4.58
CA ALA A 119 -20.37 14.64 -5.85
C ALA A 119 -19.24 13.73 -6.35
N THR A 120 -17.99 14.20 -6.26
CA THR A 120 -16.82 13.40 -6.66
C THR A 120 -16.65 12.20 -5.74
N THR A 121 -16.87 12.34 -4.43
CA THR A 121 -16.87 11.25 -3.45
C THR A 121 -17.92 10.19 -3.78
N ALA A 122 -19.12 10.59 -4.16
CA ALA A 122 -20.19 9.67 -4.53
C ALA A 122 -19.80 8.82 -5.75
N VAL A 123 -19.26 9.44 -6.81
CA VAL A 123 -18.85 8.72 -8.03
C VAL A 123 -17.64 7.82 -7.77
N LEU A 124 -16.61 8.31 -7.06
CA LEU A 124 -15.46 7.48 -6.68
C LEU A 124 -15.87 6.34 -5.73
N GLY A 125 -16.80 6.59 -4.80
CA GLY A 125 -17.33 5.57 -3.91
C GLY A 125 -18.07 4.47 -4.65
N LEU A 126 -18.84 4.81 -5.70
CA LEU A 126 -19.44 3.81 -6.61
C LEU A 126 -18.33 2.99 -7.31
N ALA A 127 -17.25 3.62 -7.76
CA ALA A 127 -16.11 2.91 -8.33
C ALA A 127 -15.48 1.94 -7.31
N MET A 128 -15.36 2.36 -6.03
CA MET A 128 -14.88 1.50 -4.94
C MET A 128 -15.81 0.32 -4.68
N ILE A 129 -17.14 0.49 -4.74
CA ILE A 129 -18.12 -0.62 -4.63
C ILE A 129 -17.91 -1.62 -5.78
N VAL A 130 -17.72 -1.15 -7.00
CA VAL A 130 -17.43 -2.01 -8.16
C VAL A 130 -16.11 -2.78 -7.96
N GLU A 131 -15.06 -2.12 -7.52
CA GLU A 131 -13.77 -2.74 -7.23
C GLU A 131 -13.91 -3.79 -6.11
N LEU A 132 -14.57 -3.43 -5.01
CA LEU A 132 -14.86 -4.29 -3.88
C LEU A 132 -15.59 -5.59 -4.31
N THR A 133 -16.56 -5.45 -5.20
CA THR A 133 -17.31 -6.57 -5.77
C THR A 133 -16.42 -7.43 -6.68
N THR A 134 -15.53 -6.81 -7.45
CA THR A 134 -14.59 -7.49 -8.35
C THR A 134 -13.56 -8.35 -7.58
N MET A 135 -13.25 -8.00 -6.33
CA MET A 135 -12.33 -8.79 -5.50
C MET A 135 -12.80 -10.22 -5.25
N THR A 136 -14.11 -10.48 -5.21
CA THR A 136 -14.65 -11.83 -4.96
C THR A 136 -14.41 -12.79 -6.12
N PRO A 137 -14.73 -12.50 -7.40
CA PRO A 137 -14.31 -13.36 -8.51
C PRO A 137 -12.78 -13.43 -8.66
N HIS A 138 -12.01 -12.38 -8.27
CA HIS A 138 -10.55 -12.48 -8.17
C HIS A 138 -10.12 -13.53 -7.13
N ALA A 139 -10.83 -13.64 -6.00
CA ALA A 139 -10.58 -14.66 -4.99
C ALA A 139 -10.82 -16.09 -5.53
N VAL A 140 -11.82 -16.27 -6.40
CA VAL A 140 -12.06 -17.54 -7.11
C VAL A 140 -10.86 -17.89 -8.00
N PHE A 141 -10.38 -16.94 -8.82
CA PHE A 141 -9.19 -17.17 -9.65
C PHE A 141 -7.94 -17.48 -8.82
N ARG A 142 -7.74 -16.79 -7.69
CA ARG A 142 -6.64 -17.09 -6.76
C ARG A 142 -6.72 -18.50 -6.19
N GLY A 143 -7.93 -18.96 -5.81
CA GLY A 143 -8.16 -20.31 -5.33
C GLY A 143 -7.81 -21.39 -6.37
N HIS A 144 -7.95 -21.09 -7.67
CA HIS A 144 -7.51 -21.95 -8.78
C HIS A 144 -6.04 -21.72 -9.20
N GLU A 145 -5.29 -20.87 -8.47
CA GLU A 145 -3.90 -20.50 -8.78
C GLU A 145 -3.72 -19.85 -10.17
N ASP A 146 -4.78 -19.30 -10.77
CA ASP A 146 -4.74 -18.58 -12.05
C ASP A 146 -4.80 -17.05 -11.81
N LEU A 147 -3.63 -16.42 -11.69
CA LEU A 147 -3.51 -14.99 -11.43
C LEU A 147 -3.51 -14.13 -12.71
N ARG A 148 -3.45 -14.74 -13.90
CA ARG A 148 -3.43 -13.98 -15.17
C ARG A 148 -4.67 -13.13 -15.39
N PRO A 149 -5.91 -13.66 -15.19
CA PRO A 149 -7.11 -12.84 -15.33
C PRO A 149 -7.14 -11.69 -14.31
N VAL A 150 -6.64 -11.91 -13.09
CA VAL A 150 -6.57 -10.89 -12.04
C VAL A 150 -5.63 -9.76 -12.44
N ALA A 151 -4.41 -10.10 -12.89
CA ALA A 151 -3.42 -9.13 -13.32
C ALA A 151 -3.89 -8.29 -14.53
N LEU A 152 -4.50 -8.93 -15.52
CA LEU A 152 -5.02 -8.25 -16.72
C LEU A 152 -6.23 -7.36 -16.39
N ALA A 153 -7.13 -7.80 -15.50
CA ALA A 153 -8.25 -6.98 -15.03
C ALA A 153 -7.74 -5.72 -14.32
N LEU A 154 -6.70 -5.86 -13.48
CA LEU A 154 -6.09 -4.74 -12.77
C LEU A 154 -5.40 -3.76 -13.71
N LEU A 155 -4.68 -4.26 -14.72
CA LEU A 155 -4.07 -3.42 -15.76
C LEU A 155 -5.13 -2.67 -16.57
N LEU A 156 -6.21 -3.34 -16.96
CA LEU A 156 -7.32 -2.73 -17.69
C LEU A 156 -7.98 -1.64 -16.85
N TYR A 157 -8.30 -1.94 -15.61
CA TYR A 157 -8.89 -1.00 -14.67
C TYR A 157 -8.01 0.24 -14.48
N ARG A 158 -6.77 0.04 -14.03
CA ARG A 158 -5.86 1.15 -13.72
C ARG A 158 -5.36 1.88 -14.98
N GLY A 159 -5.19 1.15 -16.07
CA GLY A 159 -4.85 1.75 -17.37
C GLY A 159 -5.96 2.66 -17.87
N LEU A 160 -7.21 2.18 -17.87
CA LEU A 160 -8.34 2.98 -18.33
C LEU A 160 -8.57 4.22 -17.47
N LEU A 161 -8.56 4.06 -16.12
CA LEU A 161 -8.75 5.22 -15.23
C LEU A 161 -7.67 6.28 -15.44
N SER A 162 -6.42 5.87 -15.68
CA SER A 162 -5.32 6.80 -15.91
C SER A 162 -5.45 7.49 -17.27
N VAL A 163 -5.70 6.73 -18.33
CA VAL A 163 -5.85 7.27 -19.69
C VAL A 163 -7.06 8.20 -19.80
N LEU A 164 -8.22 7.76 -19.32
CA LEU A 164 -9.44 8.58 -19.36
C LEU A 164 -9.32 9.81 -18.47
N GLY A 165 -8.74 9.65 -17.26
CA GLY A 165 -8.53 10.78 -16.35
C GLY A 165 -7.58 11.83 -16.95
N VAL A 166 -6.45 11.40 -17.51
CA VAL A 166 -5.51 12.30 -18.20
C VAL A 166 -6.16 12.96 -19.40
N ALA A 167 -6.88 12.20 -20.24
CA ALA A 167 -7.57 12.76 -21.41
C ALA A 167 -8.61 13.83 -21.01
N VAL A 168 -9.38 13.57 -19.95
CA VAL A 168 -10.35 14.55 -19.41
C VAL A 168 -9.65 15.82 -18.96
N LEU A 169 -8.55 15.72 -18.23
CA LEU A 169 -7.82 16.89 -17.72
C LEU A 169 -7.20 17.71 -18.84
N LEU A 170 -6.56 17.06 -19.81
CA LEU A 170 -5.98 17.74 -20.98
C LEU A 170 -7.05 18.42 -21.86
N ALA A 171 -8.29 17.92 -21.82
CA ALA A 171 -9.44 18.55 -22.48
C ALA A 171 -10.10 19.68 -21.62
N GLY A 172 -9.52 20.05 -20.48
CA GLY A 172 -10.07 21.06 -19.58
C GLY A 172 -11.29 20.60 -18.77
N GLY A 173 -11.47 19.26 -18.65
CA GLY A 173 -12.59 18.67 -17.92
C GLY A 173 -12.44 18.76 -16.40
N SER A 174 -13.57 18.59 -15.69
CA SER A 174 -13.63 18.69 -14.22
C SER A 174 -13.15 17.41 -13.51
N ILE A 175 -12.81 17.54 -12.21
CA ILE A 175 -12.46 16.39 -11.34
C ILE A 175 -13.59 15.36 -11.23
N LEU A 176 -14.85 15.77 -11.38
CA LEU A 176 -15.99 14.87 -11.42
C LEU A 176 -15.93 13.95 -12.65
N LEU A 177 -15.55 14.49 -13.82
CA LEU A 177 -15.38 13.69 -15.04
C LEU A 177 -14.18 12.73 -14.90
N VAL A 178 -13.11 13.13 -14.20
CA VAL A 178 -12.02 12.22 -13.85
C VAL A 178 -12.54 11.05 -13.00
N ALA A 179 -13.39 11.34 -12.02
CA ALA A 179 -14.04 10.30 -11.20
C ALA A 179 -14.94 9.36 -12.02
N VAL A 180 -15.65 9.88 -13.01
CA VAL A 180 -16.41 9.05 -13.98
C VAL A 180 -15.47 8.16 -14.77
N GLY A 181 -14.33 8.66 -15.24
CA GLY A 181 -13.28 7.85 -15.89
C GLY A 181 -12.79 6.70 -14.98
N TRP A 182 -12.66 6.97 -13.68
CA TRP A 182 -12.31 5.95 -12.69
C TRP A 182 -13.40 4.87 -12.59
N LEU A 183 -14.66 5.27 -12.49
CA LEU A 183 -15.81 4.34 -12.47
C LEU A 183 -15.86 3.48 -13.75
N LEU A 184 -15.67 4.07 -14.92
CA LEU A 184 -15.64 3.34 -16.19
C LEU A 184 -14.50 2.31 -16.22
N GLY A 185 -13.32 2.67 -15.72
CA GLY A 185 -12.20 1.74 -15.55
C GLY A 185 -12.56 0.56 -14.64
N ALA A 186 -13.18 0.83 -13.49
CA ALA A 186 -13.61 -0.21 -12.55
C ALA A 186 -14.66 -1.15 -13.17
N LEU A 187 -15.64 -0.61 -13.89
CA LEU A 187 -16.65 -1.38 -14.62
C LEU A 187 -16.04 -2.25 -15.72
N ALA A 188 -15.05 -1.73 -16.46
CA ALA A 188 -14.32 -2.49 -17.48
C ALA A 188 -13.54 -3.66 -16.86
N GLY A 189 -12.86 -3.42 -15.72
CA GLY A 189 -12.18 -4.47 -14.95
C GLY A 189 -13.12 -5.57 -14.47
N LEU A 190 -14.28 -5.20 -13.93
CA LEU A 190 -15.33 -6.13 -13.52
C LEU A 190 -15.85 -6.93 -14.71
N ALA A 191 -16.23 -6.25 -15.79
CA ALA A 191 -16.75 -6.88 -17.02
C ALA A 191 -15.75 -7.89 -17.57
N TYR A 192 -14.49 -7.52 -17.69
CA TYR A 192 -13.42 -8.43 -18.12
C TYR A 192 -13.33 -9.66 -17.20
N THR A 193 -13.31 -9.43 -15.89
CA THR A 193 -13.21 -10.50 -14.88
C THR A 193 -14.39 -11.50 -15.00
N LEU A 194 -15.62 -10.99 -15.12
CA LEU A 194 -16.82 -11.82 -15.28
C LEU A 194 -16.82 -12.58 -16.62
N LEU A 195 -16.40 -11.96 -17.71
CA LEU A 195 -16.25 -12.62 -19.01
C LEU A 195 -15.23 -13.76 -18.95
N ARG A 196 -14.08 -13.53 -18.27
CA ARG A 196 -13.05 -14.57 -18.08
C ARG A 196 -13.56 -15.71 -17.20
N ALA A 197 -14.26 -15.41 -16.10
CA ALA A 197 -14.86 -16.42 -15.24
C ALA A 197 -15.90 -17.28 -16.01
N ARG A 198 -16.73 -16.64 -16.84
CA ARG A 198 -17.69 -17.36 -17.71
C ARG A 198 -16.99 -18.30 -18.70
N ARG A 199 -15.93 -17.82 -19.37
CA ARG A 199 -15.16 -18.62 -20.35
C ARG A 199 -14.38 -19.76 -19.71
N ALA A 200 -13.94 -19.60 -18.46
CA ALA A 200 -13.26 -20.62 -17.69
C ALA A 200 -14.23 -21.65 -17.05
N GLY A 201 -15.54 -21.52 -17.25
CA GLY A 201 -16.52 -22.40 -16.63
C GLY A 201 -16.72 -22.19 -15.12
N LEU A 202 -16.14 -21.15 -14.56
CA LEU A 202 -16.18 -20.81 -13.13
C LEU A 202 -17.50 -20.09 -12.81
N ARG A 203 -18.63 -20.73 -13.16
CA ARG A 203 -19.97 -20.21 -12.86
C ARG A 203 -20.50 -20.90 -11.61
N HIS A 204 -20.84 -20.11 -10.62
CA HIS A 204 -21.53 -20.61 -9.45
C HIS A 204 -22.99 -20.13 -9.52
N PRO A 205 -23.97 -21.03 -9.34
CA PRO A 205 -25.38 -20.63 -9.32
C PRO A 205 -25.60 -19.59 -8.22
N PHE A 206 -26.55 -18.69 -8.44
CA PHE A 206 -26.91 -17.69 -7.45
C PHE A 206 -27.67 -18.38 -6.31
N VAL A 207 -26.95 -18.67 -5.25
CA VAL A 207 -27.50 -19.31 -4.04
C VAL A 207 -27.06 -18.48 -2.83
N VAL A 208 -28.02 -17.93 -2.13
CA VAL A 208 -27.83 -17.17 -0.90
C VAL A 208 -28.50 -17.91 0.24
N THR A 209 -27.69 -18.25 1.25
CA THR A 209 -28.22 -18.91 2.45
C THR A 209 -27.85 -18.09 3.69
N ARG A 210 -28.71 -18.10 4.72
CA ARG A 210 -28.40 -17.45 6.00
C ARG A 210 -27.12 -18.02 6.64
N ALA A 211 -26.90 -19.32 6.48
CA ALA A 211 -25.71 -19.99 6.95
C ALA A 211 -24.45 -19.48 6.23
N GLY A 212 -24.49 -19.33 4.89
CA GLY A 212 -23.40 -18.78 4.09
C GLY A 212 -23.07 -17.33 4.47
N LEU A 213 -24.07 -16.47 4.59
CA LEU A 213 -23.89 -15.07 5.03
C LEU A 213 -23.24 -15.01 6.43
N ARG A 214 -23.77 -15.77 7.40
CA ARG A 214 -23.22 -15.82 8.75
C ARG A 214 -21.77 -16.34 8.76
N ALA A 215 -21.49 -17.40 8.02
CA ALA A 215 -20.17 -17.98 7.94
C ALA A 215 -19.14 -17.01 7.33
N VAL A 216 -19.51 -16.29 6.27
CA VAL A 216 -18.66 -15.24 5.68
C VAL A 216 -18.42 -14.12 6.69
N ALA A 217 -19.45 -13.63 7.35
CA ALA A 217 -19.31 -12.55 8.33
C ALA A 217 -18.44 -12.96 9.52
N THR A 218 -18.66 -14.15 10.12
CA THR A 218 -17.92 -14.60 11.32
C THR A 218 -16.45 -14.90 11.02
N ASP A 219 -16.16 -15.60 9.91
CA ASP A 219 -14.78 -15.96 9.55
C ASP A 219 -13.93 -14.74 9.18
N SER A 220 -14.59 -13.62 8.82
CA SER A 220 -13.93 -12.40 8.39
C SER A 220 -13.63 -11.42 9.52
N LEU A 221 -14.25 -11.57 10.70
CA LEU A 221 -14.19 -10.56 11.76
C LEU A 221 -12.77 -10.25 12.26
N GLY A 222 -11.93 -11.27 12.48
CA GLY A 222 -10.58 -11.08 13.01
C GLY A 222 -9.64 -10.34 12.06
N LEU A 223 -9.55 -10.81 10.82
CA LEU A 223 -8.74 -10.18 9.77
C LEU A 223 -9.37 -8.85 9.31
N GLY A 224 -10.71 -8.77 9.33
CA GLY A 224 -11.45 -7.59 8.95
C GLY A 224 -11.17 -6.41 9.88
N LEU A 225 -11.13 -6.61 11.19
CA LEU A 225 -10.85 -5.53 12.13
C LEU A 225 -9.47 -4.91 11.90
N ALA A 226 -8.45 -5.73 11.71
CA ALA A 226 -7.10 -5.23 11.40
C ALA A 226 -7.06 -4.45 10.07
N ALA A 227 -7.78 -4.93 9.04
CA ALA A 227 -7.88 -4.24 7.75
C ALA A 227 -8.62 -2.90 7.87
N VAL A 228 -9.72 -2.85 8.64
CA VAL A 228 -10.46 -1.62 8.93
C VAL A 228 -9.59 -0.58 9.62
N LEU A 229 -8.90 -0.97 10.70
CA LEU A 229 -8.02 -0.07 11.45
C LEU A 229 -6.87 0.42 10.58
N GLY A 230 -6.26 -0.47 9.77
CA GLY A 230 -5.20 -0.09 8.84
C GLY A 230 -5.67 0.87 7.74
N ALA A 231 -6.85 0.63 7.15
CA ALA A 231 -7.43 1.50 6.14
C ALA A 231 -7.82 2.87 6.75
N ALA A 232 -8.44 2.89 7.91
CA ALA A 232 -8.75 4.11 8.65
C ALA A 232 -7.47 4.89 8.93
N LEU A 233 -6.47 4.27 9.55
CA LEU A 233 -5.22 4.89 9.90
C LEU A 233 -4.54 5.54 8.68
N SER A 234 -4.58 4.90 7.51
CA SER A 234 -3.93 5.40 6.29
C SER A 234 -4.63 6.59 5.62
N ARG A 235 -5.84 6.97 6.03
CA ARG A 235 -6.64 8.04 5.38
C ARG A 235 -7.20 9.09 6.32
N LEU A 236 -7.18 8.83 7.64
CA LEU A 236 -7.71 9.75 8.64
C LEU A 236 -7.05 11.13 8.60
N ASP A 237 -5.73 11.18 8.33
CA ASP A 237 -5.00 12.44 8.23
C ASP A 237 -5.59 13.36 7.15
N ILE A 238 -5.82 12.82 5.93
CA ILE A 238 -6.38 13.58 4.81
C ILE A 238 -7.83 13.97 5.08
N VAL A 239 -8.61 13.07 5.65
CA VAL A 239 -10.03 13.34 6.00
C VAL A 239 -10.11 14.43 7.06
N LEU A 240 -9.32 14.32 8.14
CA LEU A 240 -9.29 15.34 9.19
C LEU A 240 -8.73 16.68 8.69
N LEU A 241 -7.69 16.63 7.84
CA LEU A 241 -7.13 17.83 7.24
C LEU A 241 -8.18 18.56 6.37
N GLY A 242 -8.93 17.80 5.54
CA GLY A 242 -10.01 18.39 4.72
C GLY A 242 -11.21 18.89 5.52
N ALA A 243 -11.42 18.37 6.74
CA ALA A 243 -12.46 18.86 7.65
C ALA A 243 -12.04 20.09 8.46
N LEU A 244 -10.75 20.27 8.73
CA LEU A 244 -10.21 21.30 9.61
C LEU A 244 -9.52 22.45 8.85
N LYS A 245 -9.17 22.26 7.59
CA LYS A 245 -8.44 23.18 6.71
C LYS A 245 -9.07 23.18 5.31
N ASP A 246 -8.50 24.01 4.43
CA ASP A 246 -8.90 24.16 3.04
C ASP A 246 -8.34 23.07 2.10
N SER A 247 -8.80 23.11 0.85
CA SER A 247 -8.34 22.17 -0.19
C SER A 247 -6.86 22.34 -0.54
N GLU A 248 -6.27 23.50 -0.30
CA GLU A 248 -4.87 23.77 -0.55
C GLU A 248 -3.98 23.00 0.44
N ALA A 249 -4.30 23.05 1.74
CA ALA A 249 -3.61 22.25 2.75
C ALA A 249 -3.69 20.75 2.44
N VAL A 250 -4.86 20.27 2.00
CA VAL A 250 -5.03 18.87 1.55
C VAL A 250 -4.18 18.57 0.33
N ALA A 251 -4.04 19.49 -0.60
CA ALA A 251 -3.21 19.31 -1.79
C ALA A 251 -1.73 19.17 -1.42
N LEU A 252 -1.22 20.04 -0.54
CA LEU A 252 0.16 19.99 -0.07
C LEU A 252 0.48 18.66 0.62
N TYR A 253 -0.37 18.25 1.56
CA TYR A 253 -0.20 16.98 2.24
C TYR A 253 -0.38 15.78 1.29
N GLY A 254 -1.45 15.77 0.49
CA GLY A 254 -1.81 14.68 -0.40
C GLY A 254 -0.79 14.44 -1.50
N GLY A 255 -0.20 15.51 -2.06
CA GLY A 255 0.88 15.42 -3.05
C GLY A 255 2.13 14.76 -2.46
N ALA A 256 2.59 15.23 -1.30
CA ALA A 256 3.73 14.68 -0.59
C ALA A 256 3.47 13.22 -0.14
N TYR A 257 2.29 12.96 0.42
CA TYR A 257 1.88 11.62 0.87
C TYR A 257 1.85 10.62 -0.30
N ARG A 258 1.38 11.02 -1.47
CA ARG A 258 1.31 10.16 -2.67
C ARG A 258 2.70 9.70 -3.12
N LEU A 259 3.70 10.58 -3.05
CA LEU A 259 5.08 10.22 -3.37
C LEU A 259 5.63 9.20 -2.35
N MET A 260 5.43 9.46 -1.07
CA MET A 260 5.81 8.52 -0.01
C MET A 260 5.08 7.18 -0.16
N GLU A 261 3.74 7.19 -0.37
CA GLU A 261 2.92 5.98 -0.54
C GLU A 261 3.40 5.12 -1.72
N SER A 262 3.92 5.74 -2.80
CA SER A 262 4.45 5.02 -3.94
C SER A 262 5.63 4.10 -3.58
N THR A 263 6.36 4.41 -2.51
CA THR A 263 7.48 3.60 -2.02
C THR A 263 7.05 2.33 -1.29
N PHE A 264 5.80 2.25 -0.80
CA PHE A 264 5.28 1.08 -0.09
C PHE A 264 5.27 -0.19 -0.95
N PHE A 265 5.14 -0.03 -2.26
CA PHE A 265 5.23 -1.16 -3.18
C PHE A 265 6.58 -1.88 -3.08
N ILE A 266 7.67 -1.11 -2.99
CA ILE A 266 9.03 -1.65 -2.93
C ILE A 266 9.24 -2.42 -1.62
N THR A 267 8.83 -1.83 -0.49
CA THR A 267 8.94 -2.46 0.83
C THR A 267 8.07 -3.71 0.95
N SER A 268 6.86 -3.69 0.40
CA SER A 268 5.96 -4.85 0.37
C SER A 268 6.51 -5.99 -0.48
N ALA A 269 7.09 -5.69 -1.65
CA ALA A 269 7.70 -6.70 -2.52
C ALA A 269 8.91 -7.38 -1.82
N LEU A 270 9.73 -6.61 -1.11
CA LEU A 270 10.84 -7.14 -0.31
C LEU A 270 10.35 -8.04 0.83
N ALA A 271 9.35 -7.59 1.60
CA ALA A 271 8.76 -8.36 2.69
C ALA A 271 8.14 -9.67 2.20
N LEU A 272 7.42 -9.63 1.06
CA LEU A 272 6.85 -10.82 0.44
C LEU A 272 7.93 -11.81 -0.03
N SER A 273 9.04 -11.34 -0.58
CA SER A 273 10.15 -12.18 -1.01
C SER A 273 10.85 -12.88 0.15
N ALA A 274 10.90 -12.24 1.32
CA ALA A 274 11.50 -12.78 2.54
C ALA A 274 10.56 -13.75 3.31
N PHE A 275 9.24 -13.64 3.09
CA PHE A 275 8.22 -14.41 3.83
C PHE A 275 8.44 -15.93 3.83
N PRO A 276 8.77 -16.63 2.70
CA PRO A 276 9.00 -18.06 2.72
C PRO A 276 10.22 -18.47 3.53
N ALA A 277 11.27 -17.65 3.54
CA ALA A 277 12.46 -17.87 4.35
C ALA A 277 12.14 -17.71 5.85
N LEU A 278 11.46 -16.61 6.22
CA LEU A 278 11.01 -16.35 7.58
C LEU A 278 10.10 -17.49 8.11
N SER A 279 9.12 -17.94 7.32
CA SER A 279 8.18 -19.00 7.73
C SER A 279 8.86 -20.36 7.94
N ARG A 280 9.97 -20.65 7.26
CA ARG A 280 10.76 -21.88 7.50
C ARG A 280 11.57 -21.80 8.78
N LEU A 281 12.14 -20.62 9.06
CA LEU A 281 13.02 -20.40 10.21
C LEU A 281 12.27 -20.34 11.54
N THR A 282 10.99 -19.98 11.54
CA THR A 282 10.13 -20.05 12.74
C THR A 282 9.89 -21.46 13.26
N ARG A 283 10.16 -22.49 12.44
CA ARG A 283 10.00 -23.89 12.81
C ARG A 283 11.30 -24.56 13.31
N THR A 284 12.44 -23.92 13.14
CA THR A 284 13.75 -24.40 13.51
C THR A 284 14.43 -23.39 14.40
N SER A 285 15.03 -23.80 15.49
CA SER A 285 15.80 -23.11 16.54
C SER A 285 16.02 -21.58 16.48
N THR A 286 15.91 -20.93 17.62
CA THR A 286 15.92 -19.49 17.94
C THR A 286 17.08 -18.62 17.36
N PRO A 287 18.34 -19.08 17.22
CA PRO A 287 19.40 -18.23 16.65
C PRO A 287 19.17 -17.84 15.21
N SER A 288 18.40 -18.61 14.45
CA SER A 288 18.13 -18.38 13.04
C SER A 288 17.09 -17.30 12.77
N LEU A 289 16.14 -17.07 13.69
CA LEU A 289 15.12 -16.01 13.54
C LEU A 289 15.73 -14.60 13.68
N GLY A 290 16.58 -14.38 14.67
CA GLY A 290 17.27 -13.08 14.85
C GLY A 290 18.17 -12.72 13.67
N GLU A 291 18.89 -13.68 13.09
CA GLU A 291 19.70 -13.47 11.88
C GLU A 291 18.80 -13.18 10.64
N ALA A 292 17.69 -13.89 10.50
CA ALA A 292 16.76 -13.67 9.39
C ALA A 292 16.09 -12.28 9.49
N VAL A 293 15.68 -11.87 10.68
CA VAL A 293 15.15 -10.52 10.95
C VAL A 293 16.20 -9.47 10.64
N ALA A 294 17.47 -9.66 11.06
CA ALA A 294 18.56 -8.75 10.75
C ALA A 294 18.78 -8.59 9.24
N LEU A 295 18.86 -9.70 8.52
CA LEU A 295 19.13 -9.69 7.07
C LEU A 295 17.99 -9.06 6.27
N THR A 296 16.74 -9.36 6.64
CA THR A 296 15.57 -8.77 5.97
C THR A 296 15.40 -7.30 6.33
N THR A 297 15.68 -6.89 7.58
CA THR A 297 15.70 -5.48 7.99
C THR A 297 16.78 -4.72 7.23
N LYS A 298 17.98 -5.30 7.05
CA LYS A 298 19.04 -4.72 6.23
C LYS A 298 18.58 -4.49 4.79
N ALA A 299 17.94 -5.46 4.16
CA ALA A 299 17.40 -5.33 2.80
C ALA A 299 16.36 -4.20 2.71
N VAL A 300 15.50 -4.05 3.71
CA VAL A 300 14.54 -2.93 3.80
C VAL A 300 15.30 -1.60 3.93
N LEU A 301 16.29 -1.49 4.82
CA LEU A 301 17.07 -0.26 5.02
C LEU A 301 17.88 0.13 3.77
N VAL A 302 18.49 -0.82 3.07
CA VAL A 302 19.21 -0.58 1.80
C VAL A 302 18.30 0.08 0.76
N THR A 303 17.01 -0.20 0.81
CA THR A 303 16.04 0.36 -0.14
C THR A 303 15.40 1.65 0.38
N THR A 304 15.04 1.69 1.66
CA THR A 304 14.29 2.81 2.24
C THR A 304 15.16 4.01 2.60
N VAL A 305 16.42 3.80 3.01
CA VAL A 305 17.32 4.90 3.36
C VAL A 305 17.60 5.84 2.18
N PRO A 306 17.99 5.35 0.97
CA PRO A 306 18.21 6.25 -0.15
C PRO A 306 16.95 6.98 -0.60
N LEU A 307 15.77 6.35 -0.51
CA LEU A 307 14.48 6.98 -0.80
C LEU A 307 14.16 8.08 0.23
N ALA A 308 14.38 7.80 1.52
CA ALA A 308 14.18 8.77 2.59
C ALA A 308 15.10 9.99 2.41
N VAL A 309 16.41 9.76 2.20
CA VAL A 309 17.36 10.84 1.93
C VAL A 309 17.00 11.60 0.67
N GLY A 310 16.54 10.90 -0.39
CA GLY A 310 16.07 11.52 -1.61
C GLY A 310 14.89 12.47 -1.37
N PHE A 311 13.88 12.05 -0.61
CA PHE A 311 12.73 12.90 -0.29
C PHE A 311 13.05 14.02 0.70
N VAL A 312 14.04 13.84 1.58
CA VAL A 312 14.46 14.90 2.51
C VAL A 312 15.34 15.93 1.81
N ALA A 313 16.36 15.48 1.11
CA ALA A 313 17.36 16.36 0.54
C ALA A 313 16.93 17.02 -0.78
N TYR A 314 16.13 16.31 -1.58
CA TYR A 314 15.68 16.76 -2.90
C TYR A 314 14.14 16.95 -2.97
N ALA A 315 13.49 17.29 -1.85
CA ALA A 315 12.03 17.43 -1.77
C ALA A 315 11.49 18.42 -2.80
N GLU A 316 12.02 19.63 -2.84
CA GLU A 316 11.56 20.68 -3.77
C GLU A 316 11.73 20.28 -5.24
N PRO A 317 12.93 19.91 -5.74
CA PRO A 317 13.08 19.53 -7.13
C PRO A 317 12.25 18.30 -7.52
N VAL A 318 11.99 17.37 -6.60
CA VAL A 318 11.11 16.21 -6.85
C VAL A 318 9.65 16.65 -7.00
N LEU A 319 9.15 17.52 -6.11
CA LEU A 319 7.78 18.02 -6.18
C LEU A 319 7.55 18.84 -7.46
N VAL A 320 8.46 19.77 -7.77
CA VAL A 320 8.36 20.63 -8.97
C VAL A 320 8.48 19.78 -10.24
N ALA A 321 9.37 18.79 -10.29
CA ALA A 321 9.49 17.90 -11.45
C ALA A 321 8.21 17.09 -11.71
N ILE A 322 7.52 16.65 -10.67
CA ILE A 322 6.33 15.80 -10.80
C ILE A 322 5.06 16.65 -10.94
N TYR A 323 4.83 17.59 -10.03
CA TYR A 323 3.57 18.33 -9.92
C TYR A 323 3.61 19.76 -10.47
N GLY A 324 4.81 20.29 -10.81
CA GLY A 324 4.99 21.69 -11.15
C GLY A 324 5.12 22.59 -9.93
N ASP A 325 5.20 23.90 -10.14
CA ASP A 325 5.43 24.90 -9.08
C ASP A 325 4.30 24.98 -8.06
N GLY A 326 3.09 24.59 -8.44
CA GLY A 326 1.89 24.70 -7.58
C GLY A 326 1.98 23.92 -6.26
N LEU A 327 2.79 22.85 -6.18
CA LEU A 327 2.99 22.08 -4.94
C LEU A 327 4.39 22.29 -4.34
N ARG A 328 5.11 23.35 -4.70
CA ARG A 328 6.42 23.69 -4.13
C ARG A 328 6.37 23.83 -2.61
N ASP A 329 5.31 24.42 -2.07
CA ASP A 329 5.12 24.65 -0.64
C ASP A 329 4.88 23.36 0.16
N ALA A 330 4.69 22.21 -0.53
CA ALA A 330 4.67 20.90 0.10
C ALA A 330 6.08 20.39 0.48
N THR A 331 7.15 21.15 0.24
CA THR A 331 8.54 20.75 0.50
C THR A 331 8.73 20.31 1.95
N GLY A 332 8.32 21.12 2.94
CA GLY A 332 8.42 20.75 4.37
C GLY A 332 7.64 19.48 4.70
N THR A 333 6.42 19.37 4.17
CA THR A 333 5.58 18.18 4.32
C THR A 333 6.26 16.93 3.75
N LEU A 334 6.86 17.01 2.55
CA LEU A 334 7.55 15.89 1.93
C LEU A 334 8.83 15.50 2.69
N GLN A 335 9.55 16.46 3.25
CA GLN A 335 10.73 16.20 4.10
C GLN A 335 10.35 15.41 5.34
N ILE A 336 9.27 15.79 6.04
CA ILE A 336 8.76 15.05 7.21
C ILE A 336 8.34 13.63 6.80
N LEU A 337 7.51 13.50 5.77
CA LEU A 337 7.04 12.21 5.27
C LEU A 337 8.16 11.35 4.70
N GLY A 338 9.20 11.96 4.14
CA GLY A 338 10.36 11.27 3.58
C GLY A 338 11.09 10.40 4.61
N VAL A 339 11.29 10.91 5.83
CA VAL A 339 11.89 10.12 6.92
C VAL A 339 11.05 8.88 7.24
N LEU A 340 9.74 8.97 7.06
CA LEU A 340 8.81 7.89 7.41
C LEU A 340 8.84 6.70 6.44
N VAL A 341 9.49 6.83 5.30
CA VAL A 341 9.74 5.70 4.40
C VAL A 341 10.49 4.59 5.14
N ILE A 342 11.42 4.96 6.04
CA ILE A 342 12.19 4.00 6.85
C ILE A 342 11.29 3.33 7.89
N THR A 343 10.55 4.11 8.68
CA THR A 343 9.69 3.57 9.74
C THR A 343 8.57 2.71 9.17
N THR A 344 8.02 3.10 8.03
CA THR A 344 7.01 2.35 7.29
C THR A 344 7.55 1.01 6.78
N GLY A 345 8.78 1.01 6.25
CA GLY A 345 9.46 -0.22 5.87
C GLY A 345 9.67 -1.18 7.04
N ILE A 346 10.09 -0.64 8.18
CA ILE A 346 10.30 -1.42 9.41
C ILE A 346 8.99 -2.01 9.93
N TYR A 347 7.93 -1.19 10.12
CA TYR A 347 6.69 -1.73 10.67
C TYR A 347 6.04 -2.74 9.73
N SER A 348 6.10 -2.53 8.40
CA SER A 348 5.59 -3.49 7.42
C SER A 348 6.30 -4.82 7.55
N LEU A 349 7.64 -4.83 7.61
CA LEU A 349 8.41 -6.05 7.80
C LEU A 349 8.06 -6.75 9.12
N MET A 350 8.00 -6.01 10.23
CA MET A 350 7.66 -6.59 11.54
C MET A 350 6.25 -7.18 11.57
N ALA A 351 5.29 -6.54 10.91
CA ALA A 351 3.94 -7.08 10.74
C ALA A 351 3.94 -8.39 9.94
N PHE A 352 4.77 -8.50 8.89
CA PHE A 352 4.94 -9.76 8.15
C PHE A 352 5.58 -10.86 9.00
N VAL A 353 6.59 -10.53 9.81
CA VAL A 353 7.22 -11.48 10.73
C VAL A 353 6.18 -12.03 11.73
N LEU A 354 5.44 -11.15 12.41
CA LEU A 354 4.39 -11.55 13.37
C LEU A 354 3.27 -12.36 12.69
N THR A 355 2.89 -11.99 11.48
CA THR A 355 1.89 -12.75 10.69
C THR A 355 2.40 -14.15 10.37
N SER A 356 3.69 -14.30 10.01
CA SER A 356 4.30 -15.60 9.75
C SER A 356 4.34 -16.51 10.98
N GLN A 357 4.40 -15.92 12.17
CA GLN A 357 4.35 -16.57 13.48
C GLN A 357 2.91 -16.80 13.98
N GLN A 358 1.88 -16.41 13.21
CA GLN A 358 0.47 -16.40 13.60
C GLN A 358 0.17 -15.52 14.84
N ALA A 359 1.07 -14.59 15.17
CA ALA A 359 0.96 -13.67 16.31
C ALA A 359 0.20 -12.39 15.91
N GLN A 360 -1.12 -12.48 15.71
CA GLN A 360 -1.94 -11.35 15.25
C GLN A 360 -2.26 -10.33 16.36
N ARG A 361 -2.29 -10.77 17.63
CA ARG A 361 -2.67 -9.92 18.77
C ARG A 361 -1.79 -8.67 18.92
N PRO A 362 -0.44 -8.73 18.88
CA PRO A 362 0.40 -7.53 18.93
C PRO A 362 0.09 -6.54 17.81
N ILE A 363 -0.22 -7.02 16.60
CA ILE A 363 -0.54 -6.16 15.45
C ILE A 363 -1.84 -5.39 15.72
N VAL A 364 -2.91 -6.08 16.16
CA VAL A 364 -4.20 -5.45 16.44
C VAL A 364 -4.06 -4.42 17.56
N VAL A 365 -3.38 -4.78 18.66
CA VAL A 365 -3.15 -3.86 19.80
C VAL A 365 -2.39 -2.61 19.34
N ALA A 366 -1.31 -2.79 18.56
CA ALA A 366 -0.53 -1.67 18.04
C ALA A 366 -1.38 -0.77 17.13
N LEU A 367 -2.19 -1.34 16.24
CA LEU A 367 -3.08 -0.57 15.36
C LEU A 367 -4.15 0.21 16.15
N VAL A 368 -4.75 -0.37 17.19
CA VAL A 368 -5.72 0.35 18.04
C VAL A 368 -5.05 1.53 18.74
N VAL A 369 -3.93 1.30 19.41
CA VAL A 369 -3.19 2.35 20.13
C VAL A 369 -2.79 3.48 19.18
N THR A 370 -2.23 3.12 18.04
CA THR A 370 -1.74 4.11 17.08
C THR A 370 -2.86 4.83 16.33
N THR A 371 -4.02 4.21 16.14
CA THR A 371 -5.19 4.91 15.58
C THR A 371 -5.70 5.99 16.54
N VAL A 372 -5.79 5.68 17.84
CA VAL A 372 -6.18 6.67 18.86
C VAL A 372 -5.15 7.80 18.93
N LEU A 373 -3.85 7.45 18.93
CA LEU A 373 -2.76 8.44 18.92
C LEU A 373 -2.83 9.33 17.66
N ASN A 374 -3.08 8.74 16.48
CA ASN A 374 -3.19 9.47 15.23
C ASN A 374 -4.32 10.50 15.25
N VAL A 375 -5.51 10.10 15.70
CA VAL A 375 -6.65 11.03 15.82
C VAL A 375 -6.31 12.17 16.79
N ALA A 376 -5.78 11.85 17.97
CA ALA A 376 -5.43 12.87 18.97
C ALA A 376 -4.35 13.83 18.44
N ALA A 377 -3.30 13.30 17.80
CA ALA A 377 -2.22 14.11 17.25
C ALA A 377 -2.71 15.00 16.08
N ASN A 378 -3.55 14.47 15.18
CA ASN A 378 -4.14 15.27 14.11
C ASN A 378 -5.00 16.41 14.63
N LEU A 379 -5.88 16.15 15.60
CA LEU A 379 -6.72 17.19 16.22
C LEU A 379 -5.90 18.27 16.94
N ALA A 380 -4.74 17.91 17.48
CA ALA A 380 -3.85 18.85 18.16
C ALA A 380 -2.98 19.66 17.19
N LEU A 381 -2.44 19.04 16.15
CA LEU A 381 -1.41 19.64 15.29
C LEU A 381 -1.96 20.27 14.01
N ILE A 382 -3.01 19.71 13.39
CA ILE A 382 -3.59 20.24 12.14
C ILE A 382 -4.06 21.70 12.31
N PRO A 383 -4.78 22.11 13.41
CA PRO A 383 -5.27 23.48 13.53
C PRO A 383 -4.18 24.55 13.45
N SER A 384 -2.98 24.26 13.97
CA SER A 384 -1.86 25.23 14.01
C SER A 384 -0.89 25.08 12.83
N MET A 385 -0.65 23.83 12.33
CA MET A 385 0.41 23.51 11.38
C MET A 385 -0.11 23.05 10.00
N GLY A 386 -1.42 22.87 9.82
CA GLY A 386 -2.01 22.46 8.54
C GLY A 386 -1.41 21.12 8.02
N ALA A 387 -0.89 21.12 6.78
CA ALA A 387 -0.33 19.95 6.12
C ALA A 387 0.87 19.34 6.87
N GLU A 388 1.75 20.17 7.42
CA GLU A 388 2.88 19.70 8.22
C GLU A 388 2.41 19.08 9.55
N GLY A 389 1.33 19.62 10.15
CA GLY A 389 0.72 19.04 11.35
C GLY A 389 0.22 17.62 11.11
N ALA A 390 -0.43 17.37 9.99
CA ALA A 390 -0.83 16.03 9.56
C ALA A 390 0.41 15.13 9.33
N ALA A 391 1.48 15.65 8.72
CA ALA A 391 2.71 14.91 8.50
C ALA A 391 3.41 14.52 9.82
N TRP A 392 3.49 15.43 10.79
CA TRP A 392 4.02 15.13 12.12
C TRP A 392 3.15 14.13 12.91
N SER A 393 1.81 14.23 12.77
CA SER A 393 0.89 13.24 13.36
C SER A 393 1.15 11.85 12.82
N TRP A 394 1.32 11.73 11.49
CA TRP A 394 1.68 10.47 10.85
C TRP A 394 3.05 9.99 11.28
N ALA A 395 4.03 10.89 11.42
CA ALA A 395 5.37 10.59 11.90
C ALA A 395 5.37 9.98 13.30
N ALA A 396 4.72 10.63 14.24
CA ALA A 396 4.58 10.12 15.61
C ALA A 396 3.91 8.75 15.63
N THR A 397 2.79 8.63 14.91
CA THR A 397 1.99 7.39 14.85
C THR A 397 2.76 6.22 14.28
N THR A 398 3.40 6.38 13.12
CA THR A 398 4.13 5.28 12.46
C THR A 398 5.40 4.90 13.19
N THR A 399 6.04 5.87 13.88
CA THR A 399 7.21 5.59 14.72
C THR A 399 6.81 4.74 15.94
N VAL A 400 5.70 5.09 16.61
CA VAL A 400 5.16 4.29 17.72
C VAL A 400 4.74 2.90 17.24
N LEU A 401 4.07 2.81 16.09
CA LEU A 401 3.68 1.54 15.47
C LEU A 401 4.91 0.65 15.21
N ALA A 402 5.93 1.22 14.55
CA ALA A 402 7.18 0.51 14.27
C ALA A 402 7.87 0.03 15.54
N ALA A 403 7.94 0.88 16.58
CA ALA A 403 8.54 0.53 17.86
C ALA A 403 7.77 -0.61 18.55
N MET A 404 6.44 -0.54 18.60
CA MET A 404 5.61 -1.58 19.24
C MET A 404 5.78 -2.93 18.56
N LEU A 405 5.74 -2.97 17.21
CA LEU A 405 5.90 -4.22 16.45
C LEU A 405 7.34 -4.75 16.53
N LEU A 406 8.34 -3.86 16.48
CA LEU A 406 9.74 -4.24 16.66
C LEU A 406 9.98 -4.87 18.03
N VAL A 407 9.48 -4.25 19.11
CA VAL A 407 9.58 -4.81 20.47
C VAL A 407 8.91 -6.19 20.55
N ALA A 408 7.73 -6.35 19.92
CA ALA A 408 7.05 -7.63 19.87
C ALA A 408 7.89 -8.72 19.19
N VAL A 409 8.51 -8.40 18.04
CA VAL A 409 9.38 -9.35 17.33
C VAL A 409 10.67 -9.65 18.10
N LEU A 410 11.31 -8.63 18.70
CA LEU A 410 12.59 -8.80 19.40
C LEU A 410 12.46 -9.65 20.67
N ARG A 411 11.26 -9.71 21.31
CA ARG A 411 11.02 -10.59 22.46
C ARG A 411 11.23 -12.08 22.10
N ASP A 412 10.90 -12.46 20.87
CA ASP A 412 10.95 -13.86 20.42
C ASP A 412 12.16 -14.13 19.52
N ALA A 413 12.75 -13.10 18.91
CA ALA A 413 13.84 -13.24 17.94
C ALA A 413 15.23 -13.52 18.56
N GLY A 414 15.38 -13.29 19.86
CA GLY A 414 16.67 -13.40 20.53
C GLY A 414 17.64 -12.26 20.16
N ARG A 415 18.94 -12.56 20.00
CA ARG A 415 19.95 -11.53 19.66
C ARG A 415 19.91 -11.17 18.19
N VAL A 416 19.61 -9.91 17.88
CA VAL A 416 19.69 -9.34 16.52
C VAL A 416 20.98 -8.50 16.42
N PRO A 417 21.86 -8.75 15.45
CA PRO A 417 23.11 -7.99 15.28
C PRO A 417 22.84 -6.59 14.67
N VAL A 418 22.38 -5.65 15.51
CA VAL A 418 21.90 -4.32 15.09
C VAL A 418 22.96 -3.56 14.28
N LEU A 419 24.21 -3.48 14.76
CA LEU A 419 25.27 -2.73 14.08
C LEU A 419 25.50 -3.25 12.66
N ARG A 420 25.58 -4.57 12.50
CA ARG A 420 25.74 -5.22 11.20
C ARG A 420 24.55 -4.95 10.26
N THR A 421 23.38 -4.74 10.81
CA THR A 421 22.15 -4.48 10.07
C THR A 421 22.10 -3.05 9.52
N VAL A 422 22.54 -2.06 10.31
CA VAL A 422 22.32 -0.64 10.01
C VAL A 422 23.53 0.07 9.43
N GLU A 423 24.76 -0.41 9.67
CA GLU A 423 26.01 0.33 9.36
C GLU A 423 26.14 0.68 7.87
N GLY A 424 26.00 -0.29 6.98
CA GLY A 424 26.10 -0.06 5.54
C GLY A 424 25.08 0.94 5.01
N PRO A 425 23.76 0.73 5.25
CA PRO A 425 22.74 1.68 4.85
C PRO A 425 22.92 3.09 5.41
N LEU A 426 23.30 3.22 6.70
CA LEU A 426 23.49 4.53 7.32
C LEU A 426 24.70 5.28 6.74
N LEU A 427 25.85 4.63 6.57
CA LEU A 427 27.02 5.25 5.97
C LEU A 427 26.77 5.63 4.50
N GLY A 428 26.05 4.78 3.76
CA GLY A 428 25.59 5.12 2.41
C GLY A 428 24.67 6.34 2.41
N GLY A 429 23.73 6.42 3.35
CA GLY A 429 22.84 7.57 3.52
C GLY A 429 23.59 8.87 3.84
N LEU A 430 24.58 8.81 4.74
CA LEU A 430 25.45 9.96 5.04
C LEU A 430 26.26 10.44 3.82
N ALA A 431 26.78 9.51 3.02
CA ALA A 431 27.45 9.85 1.77
C ALA A 431 26.49 10.54 0.78
N MET A 432 25.26 10.08 0.70
CA MET A 432 24.22 10.68 -0.12
C MET A 432 23.87 12.11 0.34
N ILE A 433 23.75 12.33 1.65
CA ILE A 433 23.55 13.66 2.24
C ILE A 433 24.73 14.58 1.92
N ALA A 434 25.98 14.10 2.06
CA ALA A 434 27.16 14.89 1.74
C ALA A 434 27.16 15.34 0.26
N VAL A 435 26.78 14.47 -0.67
CA VAL A 435 26.62 14.84 -2.09
C VAL A 435 25.50 15.85 -2.27
N ALA A 436 24.36 15.69 -1.60
CA ALA A 436 23.24 16.63 -1.69
C ALA A 436 23.66 18.03 -1.24
N VAL A 437 24.39 18.14 -0.12
CA VAL A 437 24.95 19.41 0.37
C VAL A 437 25.93 20.00 -0.63
N ALA A 438 26.86 19.19 -1.16
CA ALA A 438 27.88 19.64 -2.11
C ALA A 438 27.29 20.10 -3.46
N THR A 439 26.17 19.54 -3.87
CA THR A 439 25.45 19.89 -5.12
C THR A 439 24.37 20.94 -4.91
N GLY A 440 24.22 21.49 -3.70
CA GLY A 440 23.14 22.43 -3.36
C GLY A 440 21.74 21.85 -3.56
N ALA A 441 21.60 20.52 -3.41
CA ALA A 441 20.35 19.76 -3.59
C ALA A 441 19.65 19.98 -4.95
N HIS A 442 20.41 20.32 -5.99
CA HIS A 442 19.85 20.45 -7.34
C HIS A 442 19.52 19.07 -7.93
N ALA A 443 18.52 19.01 -8.80
CA ALA A 443 18.02 17.76 -9.41
C ALA A 443 19.11 16.91 -10.09
N TRP A 444 20.11 17.55 -10.73
CA TRP A 444 21.26 16.85 -11.34
C TRP A 444 22.15 16.12 -10.32
N GLY A 445 22.08 16.49 -9.04
CA GLY A 445 22.80 15.80 -7.95
C GLY A 445 22.20 14.45 -7.57
N ILE A 446 20.93 14.17 -7.91
CA ILE A 446 20.23 12.93 -7.54
C ILE A 446 20.98 11.67 -8.02
N PRO A 447 21.39 11.55 -9.30
CA PRO A 447 22.15 10.38 -9.75
C PRO A 447 23.50 10.22 -9.02
N LEU A 448 24.20 11.32 -8.74
CA LEU A 448 25.47 11.30 -8.02
C LEU A 448 25.28 10.85 -6.57
N ALA A 449 24.24 11.32 -5.90
CA ALA A 449 23.91 10.91 -4.55
C ALA A 449 23.57 9.41 -4.49
N GLY A 450 22.79 8.90 -5.45
CA GLY A 450 22.50 7.48 -5.58
C GLY A 450 23.76 6.63 -5.84
N ALA A 451 24.67 7.11 -6.69
CA ALA A 451 25.95 6.45 -6.94
C ALA A 451 26.82 6.43 -5.68
N ALA A 452 26.91 7.53 -4.95
CA ALA A 452 27.67 7.61 -3.69
C ALA A 452 27.12 6.63 -2.64
N PHE A 453 25.80 6.55 -2.49
CA PHE A 453 25.14 5.55 -1.64
C PHE A 453 25.57 4.12 -2.01
N ALA A 454 25.46 3.76 -3.30
CA ALA A 454 25.79 2.42 -3.78
C ALA A 454 27.27 2.07 -3.56
N VAL A 455 28.20 2.99 -3.86
CA VAL A 455 29.64 2.79 -3.68
C VAL A 455 29.99 2.57 -2.21
N VAL A 456 29.49 3.42 -1.32
CA VAL A 456 29.77 3.31 0.12
C VAL A 456 29.14 2.02 0.67
N LEU A 457 27.89 1.73 0.34
CA LEU A 457 27.23 0.50 0.74
C LEU A 457 28.04 -0.74 0.33
N VAL A 458 28.38 -0.86 -0.96
CA VAL A 458 29.15 -2.01 -1.47
C VAL A 458 30.52 -2.12 -0.81
N THR A 459 31.19 -0.98 -0.55
CA THR A 459 32.50 -0.96 0.08
C THR A 459 32.45 -1.44 1.54
N VAL A 460 31.47 -0.95 2.31
CA VAL A 460 31.25 -1.35 3.70
C VAL A 460 30.89 -2.83 3.78
N GLU A 461 29.97 -3.28 2.94
CA GLU A 461 29.53 -4.68 2.93
C GLU A 461 30.69 -5.63 2.57
N ARG A 462 31.48 -5.32 1.56
CA ARG A 462 32.61 -6.18 1.17
C ARG A 462 33.72 -6.22 2.21
N ARG A 463 33.99 -5.09 2.89
CA ARG A 463 35.10 -5.00 3.85
C ARG A 463 34.74 -5.49 5.25
N ARG A 464 33.51 -5.20 5.71
CA ARG A 464 33.11 -5.48 7.10
C ARG A 464 32.16 -6.65 7.26
N HIS A 465 31.38 -6.99 6.20
CA HIS A 465 30.35 -8.03 6.25
C HIS A 465 30.39 -9.00 5.06
N PRO A 466 31.58 -9.56 4.70
CA PRO A 466 31.74 -10.41 3.49
C PRO A 466 30.83 -11.64 3.48
N ASP A 467 30.47 -12.15 4.66
CA ASP A 467 29.61 -13.35 4.79
C ASP A 467 28.14 -13.11 4.43
N ASP A 468 27.66 -11.85 4.47
CA ASP A 468 26.26 -11.55 4.16
C ASP A 468 25.93 -11.81 2.70
N ALA A 469 26.86 -11.51 1.79
CA ALA A 469 26.69 -11.79 0.36
C ALA A 469 26.64 -13.30 0.08
N VAL A 470 27.40 -14.11 0.83
CA VAL A 470 27.39 -15.56 0.74
C VAL A 470 26.08 -16.12 1.30
N ARG A 471 25.61 -15.65 2.44
CA ARG A 471 24.36 -16.07 3.09
C ARG A 471 23.13 -15.74 2.23
N LEU A 472 23.11 -14.58 1.56
CA LEU A 472 22.04 -14.22 0.59
C LEU A 472 22.04 -15.17 -0.63
N ARG A 473 23.22 -15.65 -1.08
CA ARG A 473 23.30 -16.66 -2.15
C ARG A 473 22.84 -18.05 -1.71
N LEU A 474 23.13 -18.43 -0.47
CA LEU A 474 22.71 -19.71 0.10
C LEU A 474 21.20 -19.75 0.43
N ALA A 475 20.58 -18.59 0.66
CA ALA A 475 19.13 -18.47 0.84
C ALA A 475 18.36 -18.63 -0.49
N ARG A 476 19.02 -18.58 -1.66
CA ARG A 476 18.40 -18.94 -2.93
C ARG A 476 18.07 -20.44 -2.95
N PRO A 477 16.89 -20.84 -3.37
CA PRO A 477 16.57 -22.26 -3.52
C PRO A 477 17.58 -22.88 -4.50
N ARG A 478 18.30 -23.92 -4.08
CA ARG A 478 19.14 -24.71 -4.98
C ARG A 478 18.23 -25.31 -6.04
N GLY A 479 18.28 -24.79 -7.27
CA GLY A 479 17.53 -25.31 -8.41
C GLY A 479 16.48 -24.34 -8.99
N ALA A 480 16.77 -23.05 -9.15
CA ALA A 480 16.04 -22.16 -10.05
C ALA A 480 16.82 -22.02 -11.36
#